data_d89846e673e9c7a8be7215357a24ea9d
#
_entry.id   d89846e673e9c7a8be7215357a24ea9d
#
_cell.length_a   1.000
_cell.length_b   1.000
_cell.length_c   1.000
_cell.angle_alpha   90.00
_cell.angle_beta   90.00
_cell.angle_gamma   90.00
#
_symmetry.space_group_name_H-M   'P 1'
#
loop_
_entity.id
_entity.type
_entity.pdbx_description
1 polymer ?
#
loop_
_entity_poly.entity_id
_entity_poly.type
_entity_poly.pdbx_seq_one_letter_code
_entity_poly.pdbx_strand_id
1 'polypeptide(L)'
;EVARVLFRPIVQEHSSSNIFSTNASRLYLDVGSHPEVATAECDSLSQLLAYECAGDAIVNRLGEQAEQAFAATGHPRAVYLFKNNVDSAGNSFGCHENYLIGRHMVLKDLGLALLPFLITRQLICGAGMVQPAKGDKPAQFLLSQRADQVWEGVSSATTRSRPIIN
;
A
#
# COMPACT_ATOMS: atom_id res chain seq x y z
N GLU A 1 -5.17 11.16 -14.67
CA GLU A 1 -5.45 10.63 -16.03
C GLU A 1 -4.90 9.20 -16.21
N VAL A 2 -3.63 8.93 -15.87
CA VAL A 2 -3.00 7.60 -16.01
C VAL A 2 -3.80 6.52 -15.27
N ALA A 3 -4.19 6.74 -14.02
CA ALA A 3 -4.96 5.77 -13.24
C ALA A 3 -6.32 5.41 -13.89
N ARG A 4 -6.96 6.35 -14.59
CA ARG A 4 -8.20 6.07 -15.35
C ARG A 4 -7.95 5.18 -16.56
N VAL A 5 -6.82 5.37 -17.24
CA VAL A 5 -6.44 4.49 -18.36
C VAL A 5 -6.09 3.10 -17.85
N LEU A 6 -5.36 3.02 -16.75
CA LEU A 6 -5.01 1.77 -16.05
C LEU A 6 -6.27 0.96 -15.69
N PHE A 7 -7.29 1.60 -15.13
CA PHE A 7 -8.52 0.94 -14.69
C PHE A 7 -9.60 0.81 -15.77
N ARG A 8 -9.34 1.28 -16.98
CA ARG A 8 -10.31 1.19 -18.08
C ARG A 8 -10.81 -0.24 -18.35
N PRO A 9 -9.96 -1.29 -18.40
CA PRO A 9 -10.44 -2.65 -18.62
C PRO A 9 -11.40 -3.11 -17.51
N ILE A 10 -11.09 -2.79 -16.25
CA ILE A 10 -11.93 -3.13 -15.09
C ILE A 10 -13.29 -2.42 -15.19
N VAL A 11 -13.29 -1.13 -15.51
CA VAL A 11 -14.54 -0.36 -15.63
C VAL A 11 -15.38 -0.85 -16.84
N GLN A 12 -14.74 -1.23 -17.93
CA GLN A 12 -15.44 -1.77 -19.10
C GLN A 12 -16.12 -3.12 -18.81
N GLU A 13 -15.47 -3.98 -18.04
CA GLU A 13 -15.98 -5.32 -17.70
C GLU A 13 -17.02 -5.26 -16.57
N HIS A 14 -16.79 -4.45 -15.55
CA HIS A 14 -17.56 -4.49 -14.30
C HIS A 14 -18.41 -3.23 -14.05
N SER A 15 -18.34 -2.22 -14.91
CA SER A 15 -19.01 -0.91 -14.73
C SER A 15 -18.64 -0.20 -13.43
N SER A 16 -17.49 -0.52 -12.84
CA SER A 16 -17.01 0.01 -11.57
C SER A 16 -15.47 0.01 -11.53
N SER A 17 -14.88 1.01 -10.89
CA SER A 17 -13.45 1.03 -10.52
C SER A 17 -13.17 0.47 -9.12
N ASN A 18 -14.14 -0.24 -8.56
CA ASN A 18 -14.05 -0.85 -7.24
C ASN A 18 -14.78 -2.19 -7.30
N ILE A 19 -14.03 -3.28 -7.34
CA ILE A 19 -14.54 -4.62 -7.55
C ILE A 19 -13.96 -5.61 -6.54
N PHE A 20 -14.69 -6.71 -6.32
CA PHE A 20 -14.15 -7.90 -5.68
C PHE A 20 -13.83 -8.94 -6.75
N SER A 21 -12.63 -9.49 -6.68
CA SER A 21 -12.20 -10.59 -7.53
C SER A 21 -12.79 -11.93 -7.06
N THR A 22 -12.59 -12.98 -7.85
CA THR A 22 -13.13 -14.33 -7.57
C THR A 22 -12.69 -14.90 -6.22
N ASN A 23 -11.50 -14.55 -5.75
CA ASN A 23 -10.98 -14.95 -4.44
C ASN A 23 -11.36 -14.01 -3.30
N ALA A 24 -12.30 -13.06 -3.55
CA ALA A 24 -12.74 -12.01 -2.63
C ALA A 24 -11.68 -10.95 -2.28
N SER A 25 -10.53 -10.91 -2.96
CA SER A 25 -9.64 -9.74 -2.90
C SER A 25 -10.30 -8.54 -3.56
N ARG A 26 -10.03 -7.35 -3.06
CA ARG A 26 -10.60 -6.12 -3.60
C ARG A 26 -9.57 -5.36 -4.42
N LEU A 27 -9.97 -4.92 -5.62
CA LEU A 27 -9.17 -4.07 -6.50
C LEU A 27 -9.94 -2.76 -6.72
N TYR A 28 -9.32 -1.63 -6.43
CA TYR A 28 -10.01 -0.35 -6.52
C TYR A 28 -9.07 0.84 -6.70
N LEU A 29 -9.65 1.97 -7.08
CA LEU A 29 -8.99 3.28 -7.02
C LEU A 29 -9.37 3.96 -5.71
N ASP A 30 -8.41 4.16 -4.85
CA ASP A 30 -8.56 4.90 -3.60
C ASP A 30 -8.52 6.42 -3.83
N VAL A 31 -8.70 7.20 -2.76
CA VAL A 31 -8.61 8.66 -2.76
C VAL A 31 -7.28 9.10 -3.39
N GLY A 32 -7.35 10.07 -4.31
CA GLY A 32 -6.19 10.48 -5.10
C GLY A 32 -5.96 9.62 -6.36
N SER A 33 -6.84 8.67 -6.65
CA SER A 33 -6.75 7.75 -7.79
C SER A 33 -5.52 6.82 -7.71
N HIS A 34 -5.16 6.38 -6.50
CA HIS A 34 -4.14 5.37 -6.29
C HIS A 34 -4.72 3.97 -6.54
N PRO A 35 -4.10 3.15 -7.40
CA PRO A 35 -4.45 1.74 -7.50
C PRO A 35 -4.19 1.04 -6.17
N GLU A 36 -5.19 0.36 -5.65
CA GLU A 36 -5.08 -0.35 -4.38
C GLU A 36 -5.63 -1.77 -4.49
N VAL A 37 -4.91 -2.71 -3.90
CA VAL A 37 -5.32 -4.10 -3.76
C VAL A 37 -5.43 -4.41 -2.27
N ALA A 38 -6.59 -4.89 -1.84
CA ALA A 38 -6.77 -5.47 -0.52
C ALA A 38 -6.94 -6.99 -0.68
N THR A 39 -6.06 -7.76 -0.08
CA THR A 39 -6.14 -9.21 -0.12
C THR A 39 -7.43 -9.70 0.55
N ALA A 40 -7.95 -10.84 0.10
CA ALA A 40 -8.98 -11.53 0.86
C ALA A 40 -8.46 -11.98 2.24
N GLU A 41 -9.37 -12.32 3.14
CA GLU A 41 -9.01 -12.95 4.41
C GLU A 41 -8.22 -14.23 4.16
N CYS A 42 -7.14 -14.41 4.91
CA CYS A 42 -6.23 -15.55 4.78
C CYS A 42 -6.06 -16.22 6.15
N ASP A 43 -6.00 -17.53 6.17
CA ASP A 43 -5.74 -18.34 7.37
C ASP A 43 -4.35 -19.01 7.34
N SER A 44 -3.59 -18.80 6.27
CA SER A 44 -2.22 -19.30 6.13
C SER A 44 -1.28 -18.27 5.49
N LEU A 45 0.00 -18.32 5.86
CA LEU A 45 1.03 -17.45 5.29
C LEU A 45 1.26 -17.70 3.79
N SER A 46 1.15 -18.93 3.35
CA SER A 46 1.28 -19.27 1.92
C SER A 46 0.15 -18.68 1.09
N GLN A 47 -1.06 -18.67 1.61
CA GLN A 47 -2.20 -18.05 0.96
C GLN A 47 -2.05 -16.52 0.90
N LEU A 48 -1.62 -15.89 2.01
CA LEU A 48 -1.36 -14.45 2.04
C LEU A 48 -0.30 -14.06 1.01
N LEU A 49 0.82 -14.80 0.96
CA LEU A 49 1.88 -14.55 -0.03
C LEU A 49 1.36 -14.71 -1.46
N ALA A 50 0.57 -15.76 -1.72
CA ALA A 50 0.00 -15.98 -3.05
C ALA A 50 -0.93 -14.83 -3.47
N TYR A 51 -1.76 -14.32 -2.56
CA TYR A 51 -2.68 -13.22 -2.85
C TYR A 51 -1.94 -11.89 -3.04
N GLU A 52 -0.88 -11.63 -2.27
CA GLU A 52 -0.03 -10.45 -2.45
C GLU A 52 0.66 -10.47 -3.82
N CYS A 53 1.30 -11.59 -4.18
CA CYS A 53 1.92 -11.75 -5.49
C CYS A 53 0.91 -11.66 -6.65
N ALA A 54 -0.30 -12.22 -6.47
CA ALA A 54 -1.36 -12.12 -7.46
C ALA A 54 -1.83 -10.68 -7.66
N GLY A 55 -1.94 -9.90 -6.57
CA GLY A 55 -2.27 -8.48 -6.62
C GLY A 55 -1.27 -7.70 -7.47
N ASP A 56 0.02 -7.90 -7.23
CA ASP A 56 1.10 -7.28 -8.00
C ASP A 56 1.03 -7.65 -9.48
N ALA A 57 0.82 -8.94 -9.78
CA ALA A 57 0.72 -9.43 -11.15
C ALA A 57 -0.50 -8.84 -11.89
N ILE A 58 -1.64 -8.68 -11.23
CA ILE A 58 -2.84 -8.06 -11.79
C ILE A 58 -2.58 -6.60 -12.13
N VAL A 59 -2.06 -5.83 -11.18
CA VAL A 59 -1.81 -4.39 -11.38
C VAL A 59 -0.74 -4.17 -12.45
N ASN A 60 0.31 -5.02 -12.50
CA ASN A 60 1.31 -4.97 -13.56
C ASN A 60 0.69 -5.21 -14.95
N ARG A 61 -0.18 -6.20 -15.09
CA ARG A 61 -0.90 -6.47 -16.35
C ARG A 61 -1.76 -5.29 -16.78
N LEU A 62 -2.43 -4.62 -15.84
CA LEU A 62 -3.17 -3.38 -16.13
C LEU A 62 -2.24 -2.27 -16.60
N GLY A 63 -1.02 -2.18 -16.06
CA GLY A 63 0.02 -1.27 -16.51
C GLY A 63 0.40 -1.51 -17.97
N GLU A 64 0.69 -2.76 -18.34
CA GLU A 64 1.01 -3.16 -19.71
C GLU A 64 -0.14 -2.85 -20.69
N GLN A 65 -1.39 -3.09 -20.30
CA GLN A 65 -2.57 -2.72 -21.10
C GLN A 65 -2.72 -1.20 -21.26
N ALA A 66 -2.39 -0.44 -20.22
CA ALA A 66 -2.40 1.02 -20.29
C ALA A 66 -1.32 1.54 -21.26
N GLU A 67 -0.12 0.97 -21.26
CA GLU A 67 0.94 1.29 -22.23
C GLU A 67 0.49 1.02 -23.67
N GLN A 68 -0.13 -0.14 -23.91
CA GLN A 68 -0.69 -0.47 -25.22
C GLN A 68 -1.77 0.53 -25.66
N ALA A 69 -2.64 0.94 -24.74
CA ALA A 69 -3.67 1.94 -25.01
C ALA A 69 -3.07 3.31 -25.35
N PHE A 70 -2.01 3.74 -24.69
CA PHE A 70 -1.28 4.96 -25.03
C PHE A 70 -0.61 4.86 -26.40
N ALA A 71 0.05 3.74 -26.69
CA ALA A 71 0.68 3.51 -28.01
C ALA A 71 -0.36 3.58 -29.15
N ALA A 72 -1.54 2.99 -28.95
CA ALA A 72 -2.62 3.01 -29.94
C ALA A 72 -3.14 4.42 -30.28
N THR A 73 -2.95 5.40 -29.39
CA THR A 73 -3.30 6.80 -29.63
C THR A 73 -2.17 7.61 -30.30
N GLY A 74 -1.07 6.97 -30.70
CA GLY A 74 0.10 7.64 -31.25
C GLY A 74 0.99 8.34 -30.21
N HIS A 75 0.72 8.16 -28.91
CA HIS A 75 1.46 8.76 -27.82
C HIS A 75 2.00 7.68 -26.86
N PRO A 76 2.97 6.86 -27.28
CA PRO A 76 3.51 5.80 -26.43
C PRO A 76 4.08 6.38 -25.13
N ARG A 77 3.73 5.75 -24.01
CA ARG A 77 4.19 6.13 -22.65
C ARG A 77 4.47 4.88 -21.87
N ALA A 78 5.55 4.89 -21.10
CA ALA A 78 5.79 3.88 -20.07
C ALA A 78 4.97 4.16 -18.80
N VAL A 79 4.47 3.10 -18.17
CA VAL A 79 3.72 3.17 -16.92
C VAL A 79 4.55 2.51 -15.82
N TYR A 80 4.99 3.31 -14.86
CA TYR A 80 5.73 2.82 -13.71
C TYR A 80 4.79 2.72 -12.50
N LEU A 81 4.81 1.56 -11.86
CA LEU A 81 4.01 1.26 -10.67
C LEU A 81 4.95 1.14 -9.47
N PHE A 82 4.66 1.87 -8.41
CA PHE A 82 5.49 1.89 -7.21
C PHE A 82 4.65 1.57 -5.98
N LYS A 83 5.23 0.80 -5.06
CA LYS A 83 4.72 0.60 -3.70
C LYS A 83 5.53 1.47 -2.74
N ASN A 84 5.13 2.71 -2.56
CA ASN A 84 5.81 3.67 -1.69
C ASN A 84 4.98 3.98 -0.44
N ASN A 85 5.66 4.21 0.68
CA ASN A 85 5.02 4.77 1.87
C ASN A 85 5.12 6.31 1.92
N VAL A 86 6.06 6.90 1.19
CA VAL A 86 6.24 8.35 1.11
C VAL A 86 6.55 8.73 -0.34
N ASP A 87 5.90 9.76 -0.87
CA ASP A 87 6.21 10.30 -2.19
C ASP A 87 7.25 11.42 -2.15
N SER A 88 7.66 11.91 -3.34
CA SER A 88 8.64 12.99 -3.47
C SER A 88 8.16 14.35 -2.92
N ALA A 89 6.85 14.53 -2.73
CA ALA A 89 6.27 15.71 -2.12
C ALA A 89 6.16 15.61 -0.58
N GLY A 90 6.51 14.45 0.00
CA GLY A 90 6.44 14.18 1.42
C GLY A 90 5.07 13.70 1.91
N ASN A 91 4.15 13.36 1.01
CA ASN A 91 2.89 12.74 1.41
C ASN A 91 3.14 11.31 1.88
N SER A 92 2.53 10.95 3.00
CA SER A 92 2.66 9.62 3.59
C SER A 92 1.45 8.76 3.24
N PHE A 93 1.72 7.55 2.76
CA PHE A 93 0.74 6.51 2.47
C PHE A 93 0.90 5.35 3.44
N GLY A 94 -0.14 4.52 3.60
CA GLY A 94 -0.11 3.36 4.49
C GLY A 94 0.00 2.04 3.72
N CYS A 95 0.43 1.02 4.45
CA CYS A 95 0.16 -0.37 4.13
C CYS A 95 -0.60 -0.94 5.34
N HIS A 96 -1.88 -1.22 5.17
CA HIS A 96 -2.72 -1.68 6.26
C HIS A 96 -2.68 -3.20 6.39
N GLU A 97 -2.49 -3.67 7.59
CA GLU A 97 -2.60 -5.08 7.96
C GLU A 97 -3.78 -5.23 8.92
N ASN A 98 -4.77 -6.05 8.55
CA ASN A 98 -5.92 -6.32 9.40
C ASN A 98 -5.81 -7.73 9.98
N TYR A 99 -5.92 -7.84 11.30
CA TYR A 99 -5.80 -9.10 12.02
C TYR A 99 -7.10 -9.42 12.75
N LEU A 100 -7.64 -10.60 12.51
CA LEU A 100 -8.77 -11.10 13.27
C LEU A 100 -8.27 -11.65 14.60
N ILE A 101 -8.78 -11.10 15.70
CA ILE A 101 -8.44 -11.51 17.07
C ILE A 101 -9.66 -12.01 17.80
N GLY A 102 -9.45 -12.86 18.82
CA GLY A 102 -10.53 -13.36 19.67
C GLY A 102 -11.19 -12.22 20.48
N ARG A 103 -12.50 -12.24 20.61
CA ARG A 103 -13.29 -11.19 21.30
C ARG A 103 -12.96 -11.05 22.79
N HIS A 104 -12.34 -12.05 23.38
CA HIS A 104 -11.92 -12.05 24.79
C HIS A 104 -10.59 -11.32 25.02
N MET A 105 -9.88 -10.96 23.92
CA MET A 105 -8.61 -10.23 24.03
C MET A 105 -8.85 -8.77 24.34
N VAL A 106 -8.09 -8.23 25.29
CA VAL A 106 -8.11 -6.81 25.62
C VAL A 106 -7.17 -6.07 24.69
N LEU A 107 -7.68 -5.11 23.94
CA LEU A 107 -6.91 -4.35 22.94
C LEU A 107 -5.66 -3.68 23.55
N LYS A 108 -5.76 -3.20 24.79
CA LYS A 108 -4.63 -2.60 25.49
C LYS A 108 -3.47 -3.59 25.69
N ASP A 109 -3.79 -4.81 26.13
CA ASP A 109 -2.78 -5.84 26.39
C ASP A 109 -2.16 -6.34 25.08
N LEU A 110 -2.99 -6.48 24.04
CA LEU A 110 -2.51 -6.80 22.70
C LEU A 110 -1.56 -5.70 22.17
N GLY A 111 -1.94 -4.44 22.33
CA GLY A 111 -1.10 -3.30 21.95
C GLY A 111 0.25 -3.31 22.67
N LEU A 112 0.26 -3.53 24.00
CA LEU A 112 1.49 -3.63 24.78
C LEU A 112 2.40 -4.77 24.32
N ALA A 113 1.81 -5.89 23.90
CA ALA A 113 2.57 -7.04 23.40
C ALA A 113 3.12 -6.84 21.99
N LEU A 114 2.33 -6.24 21.09
CA LEU A 114 2.68 -6.13 19.67
C LEU A 114 3.49 -4.88 19.32
N LEU A 115 3.31 -3.76 20.01
CA LEU A 115 4.00 -2.51 19.68
C LEU A 115 5.52 -2.64 19.61
N PRO A 116 6.21 -3.29 20.57
CA PRO A 116 7.66 -3.46 20.47
C PRO A 116 8.08 -4.17 19.19
N PHE A 117 7.37 -5.23 18.81
CA PHE A 117 7.61 -5.96 17.57
C PHE A 117 7.32 -5.09 16.33
N LEU A 118 6.17 -4.45 16.27
CA LEU A 118 5.76 -3.62 15.12
C LEU A 118 6.69 -2.43 14.89
N ILE A 119 7.28 -1.87 15.96
CA ILE A 119 8.29 -0.82 15.87
C ILE A 119 9.62 -1.40 15.37
N THR A 120 10.08 -2.48 15.99
CA THR A 120 11.43 -3.02 15.73
C THR A 120 11.52 -3.81 14.43
N ARG A 121 10.42 -4.40 13.92
CA ARG A 121 10.43 -5.13 12.63
C ARG A 121 10.90 -4.27 11.47
N GLN A 122 10.75 -2.95 11.53
CA GLN A 122 11.23 -2.03 10.50
C GLN A 122 12.76 -2.11 10.28
N LEU A 123 13.50 -2.55 11.28
CA LEU A 123 14.95 -2.78 11.18
C LEU A 123 15.29 -3.97 10.26
N ILE A 124 14.35 -4.91 10.09
CA ILE A 124 14.53 -6.14 9.32
C ILE A 124 13.82 -6.06 7.97
N CYS A 125 12.59 -5.55 7.94
CA CYS A 125 11.73 -5.55 6.76
C CYS A 125 11.28 -4.14 6.33
N GLY A 126 11.93 -3.09 6.80
CA GLY A 126 11.70 -1.73 6.31
C GLY A 126 12.13 -1.59 4.84
N ALA A 127 11.33 -0.88 4.04
CA ALA A 127 11.61 -0.71 2.61
C ALA A 127 12.84 0.16 2.31
N GLY A 128 13.35 0.89 3.31
CA GLY A 128 14.44 1.84 3.15
C GLY A 128 14.04 3.09 2.37
N MET A 129 14.79 4.15 2.55
CA MET A 129 14.62 5.40 1.81
C MET A 129 15.95 6.16 1.73
N VAL A 130 16.24 6.73 0.58
CA VAL A 130 17.29 7.74 0.47
C VAL A 130 16.64 9.11 0.71
N GLN A 131 16.99 9.74 1.82
CA GLN A 131 16.58 11.11 2.11
C GLN A 131 17.59 12.05 1.44
N PRO A 132 17.16 12.92 0.50
CA PRO A 132 18.08 13.85 -0.15
C PRO A 132 18.65 14.86 0.82
N ALA A 133 19.82 15.43 0.48
CA ALA A 133 20.41 16.53 1.24
C ALA A 133 19.45 17.72 1.31
N LYS A 134 19.38 18.37 2.48
CA LYS A 134 18.50 19.53 2.71
C LYS A 134 19.21 20.55 3.60
N GLY A 135 19.49 21.72 3.05
CA GLY A 135 20.30 22.72 3.75
C GLY A 135 21.69 22.13 4.08
N ASP A 136 22.12 22.24 5.33
CA ASP A 136 23.41 21.74 5.81
C ASP A 136 23.39 20.22 6.15
N LYS A 137 22.23 19.56 6.02
CA LYS A 137 22.12 18.12 6.27
C LYS A 137 22.48 17.35 5.02
N PRO A 138 23.46 16.41 5.09
CA PRO A 138 23.83 15.57 3.97
C PRO A 138 22.71 14.58 3.64
N ALA A 139 22.75 14.02 2.43
CA ALA A 139 21.90 12.90 2.07
C ALA A 139 22.20 11.71 3.00
N GLN A 140 21.16 10.98 3.38
CA GLN A 140 21.30 9.82 4.27
C GLN A 140 20.33 8.69 3.86
N PHE A 141 20.73 7.45 4.21
CA PHE A 141 19.87 6.29 4.06
C PHE A 141 19.11 6.04 5.36
N LEU A 142 17.79 5.86 5.25
CA LEU A 142 16.90 5.50 6.34
C LEU A 142 16.43 4.06 6.16
N LEU A 143 16.39 3.26 7.22
CA LEU A 143 15.91 1.87 7.18
C LEU A 143 14.40 1.78 6.97
N SER A 144 13.64 2.80 7.35
CA SER A 144 12.19 2.87 7.22
C SER A 144 11.77 4.16 6.55
N GLN A 145 10.84 4.06 5.60
CA GLN A 145 10.22 5.25 4.98
C GLN A 145 9.25 5.96 5.91
N ARG A 146 8.70 5.26 6.90
CA ARG A 146 7.59 5.76 7.72
C ARG A 146 7.96 6.12 9.15
N ALA A 147 9.16 5.82 9.61
CA ALA A 147 9.53 6.06 11.00
C ALA A 147 9.24 7.51 11.44
N ASP A 148 9.55 8.48 10.59
CA ASP A 148 9.32 9.91 10.85
C ASP A 148 7.86 10.36 10.64
N GLN A 149 6.98 9.46 10.18
CA GLN A 149 5.58 9.77 9.88
C GLN A 149 4.60 9.17 10.90
N VAL A 150 5.10 8.36 11.83
CA VAL A 150 4.30 7.71 12.86
C VAL A 150 4.50 8.43 14.18
N TRP A 151 3.44 9.05 14.70
CA TRP A 151 3.50 9.88 15.90
C TRP A 151 2.91 9.22 17.14
N GLU A 152 2.06 8.19 16.96
CA GLU A 152 1.37 7.50 18.04
C GLU A 152 1.46 5.99 17.87
N GLY A 153 1.60 5.28 18.98
CA GLY A 153 1.58 3.81 18.97
C GLY A 153 0.17 3.26 18.71
N VAL A 154 -0.83 3.80 19.40
CA VAL A 154 -2.25 3.40 19.28
C VAL A 154 -3.11 4.64 19.23
N SER A 155 -3.98 4.76 18.24
CA SER A 155 -4.93 5.88 18.11
C SER A 155 -6.05 5.52 17.14
N SER A 156 -7.25 6.02 17.39
CA SER A 156 -8.35 5.99 16.43
C SER A 156 -8.29 7.10 15.36
N ALA A 157 -7.38 8.04 15.50
CA ALA A 157 -7.23 9.18 14.59
C ALA A 157 -6.29 8.86 13.43
N THR A 158 -6.71 7.95 12.55
CA THR A 158 -5.88 7.34 11.48
C THR A 158 -5.25 8.34 10.52
N THR A 159 -5.96 9.40 10.16
CA THR A 159 -5.50 10.37 9.16
C THR A 159 -4.52 11.40 9.75
N ARG A 160 -4.66 11.71 11.01
CA ARG A 160 -3.96 12.81 11.67
C ARG A 160 -2.67 12.39 12.34
N SER A 161 -2.69 11.28 13.06
CA SER A 161 -1.56 10.80 13.88
C SER A 161 -0.81 9.62 13.28
N ARG A 162 -1.34 9.03 12.22
CA ARG A 162 -0.72 7.87 11.56
C ARG A 162 -0.25 6.81 12.57
N PRO A 163 -1.15 6.24 13.37
CA PRO A 163 -0.76 5.31 14.43
C PRO A 163 -0.24 3.98 13.86
N ILE A 164 0.49 3.23 14.68
CA ILE A 164 0.90 1.86 14.34
C ILE A 164 -0.30 0.91 14.44
N ILE A 165 -1.10 1.08 15.50
CA ILE A 165 -2.33 0.30 15.73
C ILE A 165 -3.51 1.28 15.80
N ASN A 166 -4.58 0.97 15.10
CA ASN A 166 -5.83 1.73 15.06
C ASN A 166 -7.06 0.81 15.07
#